data_c1f59f8eab33cc85eacc82faaff89fb3
#
_entry.id   c1f59f8eab33cc85eacc82faaff89fb3
#
_cell.length_a   1.000
_cell.length_b   1.000
_cell.length_c   1.000
_cell.angle_alpha   90.00
_cell.angle_beta   90.00
_cell.angle_gamma   90.00
#
_symmetry.space_group_name_H-M   'P 1'
#
loop_
_entity.id
_entity.type
_entity.pdbx_description
1 polymer ?
#
loop_
_entity_poly.entity_id
_entity_poly.type
_entity_poly.pdbx_seq_one_letter_code
_entity_poly.pdbx_strand_id
1 'polypeptide(L)'
;MSEAPGSRAGSMFGPYLLKRPLGRGGMGEVYEAEHTVKGWTVALKLMSEAVSNDPVFRERMKREARITGRLQDPHVVPIHDYGEVDGQMFLEMRLIEGTDLDTMLKRFGPLSPPRAVAILSQIASALDAAHAAGVMHRDVKPPNILITGNDFAYLVDFGIASAATDEKLTQLGAAVGTWKYMAPERFTNDKVTFRADIYSLACVLYECLTGAAPYSSASAGTLVSAHMMDPIPRPSAANAGIPRAFDDVIARGMAKSAQERYASAGDLARAAHEALSTPDQDRAATILRRSRESTLPTEVSEPRTVQHPRPAGPVAPAGYPRWGPGNRPLPPPPAPAPPQHFAGTPGWHHGPPTPRRRNPWAIVTGVAALFLVLILGAIGIWAATKNDSRLDAPKTTTFTTTTTAPATTTTSPPSTPLTSAAQARLMSLLPSGYAPGTCTPDSQPMPGAVVSVKCGQNTDPNGPRSAAFGLYPDLAALQKAFTGFIGTFTIVSCPGGKASPGTWWHTQDPSTILGQLACGNYKDNEPQLMWSNEQTLVFGLVAGKPQTLDQLYKWWASHS
;
A
#
# COMPACT_ATOMS: atom_id res chain seq x y z
N MET A 1 1.10 30.93 -17.72
CA MET A 1 1.08 29.65 -16.97
C MET A 1 2.31 28.90 -17.45
N SER A 2 3.34 28.80 -16.62
CA SER A 2 4.60 28.14 -16.98
C SER A 2 4.39 26.62 -16.96
N GLU A 3 4.56 25.96 -18.10
CA GLU A 3 4.52 24.50 -18.22
C GLU A 3 5.65 23.90 -17.38
N ALA A 4 5.31 22.91 -16.54
CA ALA A 4 6.31 22.16 -15.81
C ALA A 4 7.20 21.37 -16.79
N PRO A 5 8.53 21.36 -16.63
CA PRO A 5 9.44 20.64 -17.51
C PRO A 5 9.08 19.14 -17.52
N GLY A 6 8.77 18.59 -18.71
CA GLY A 6 8.44 17.19 -18.92
C GLY A 6 6.93 16.87 -18.95
N SER A 7 6.03 17.86 -18.94
CA SER A 7 4.59 17.64 -19.15
C SER A 7 4.31 17.25 -20.62
N ARG A 8 3.45 16.23 -20.80
CA ARG A 8 2.93 15.82 -22.12
C ARG A 8 1.65 16.57 -22.51
N ALA A 9 1.28 17.63 -21.78
CA ALA A 9 0.12 18.46 -22.12
C ALA A 9 0.23 18.98 -23.56
N GLY A 10 -0.89 18.98 -24.28
CA GLY A 10 -0.96 19.35 -25.71
C GLY A 10 -0.57 18.22 -26.68
N SER A 11 -0.06 17.07 -26.21
CA SER A 11 0.29 15.94 -27.08
C SER A 11 -0.85 14.93 -27.22
N MET A 12 -0.79 14.15 -28.30
CA MET A 12 -1.68 13.02 -28.53
C MET A 12 -1.13 11.75 -27.85
N PHE A 13 -2.03 10.95 -27.30
CA PHE A 13 -1.79 9.57 -26.86
C PHE A 13 -2.89 8.67 -27.43
N GLY A 14 -2.58 7.98 -28.50
CA GLY A 14 -3.62 7.28 -29.30
C GLY A 14 -4.76 8.24 -29.69
N PRO A 15 -6.02 7.93 -29.33
CA PRO A 15 -7.16 8.81 -29.61
C PRO A 15 -7.37 9.91 -28.58
N TYR A 16 -6.46 10.12 -27.61
CA TYR A 16 -6.61 11.08 -26.53
C TYR A 16 -5.71 12.29 -26.73
N LEU A 17 -6.29 13.50 -26.69
CA LEU A 17 -5.57 14.75 -26.58
C LEU A 17 -5.36 15.06 -25.09
N LEU A 18 -4.12 15.03 -24.61
CA LEU A 18 -3.77 15.33 -23.21
C LEU A 18 -3.87 16.83 -22.96
N LYS A 19 -4.83 17.28 -22.15
CA LYS A 19 -5.09 18.72 -21.91
C LYS A 19 -4.20 19.31 -20.82
N ARG A 20 -4.28 18.75 -19.61
CA ARG A 20 -3.48 19.19 -18.46
C ARG A 20 -3.20 18.04 -17.51
N PRO A 21 -2.07 18.06 -16.78
CA PRO A 21 -1.83 17.07 -15.74
C PRO A 21 -2.78 17.30 -14.56
N LEU A 22 -3.35 16.20 -14.04
CA LEU A 22 -4.15 16.17 -12.83
C LEU A 22 -3.33 15.69 -11.64
N GLY A 23 -2.34 14.80 -11.88
CA GLY A 23 -1.46 14.28 -10.83
C GLY A 23 -0.31 13.46 -11.42
N ARG A 24 0.75 13.29 -10.60
CA ARG A 24 1.90 12.45 -10.92
C ARG A 24 2.28 11.64 -9.69
N GLY A 25 2.56 10.36 -9.88
CA GLY A 25 2.97 9.45 -8.82
C GLY A 25 3.98 8.41 -9.29
N GLY A 26 4.45 7.55 -8.41
CA GLY A 26 5.46 6.52 -8.72
C GLY A 26 5.02 5.52 -9.80
N MET A 27 3.73 5.39 -10.04
CA MET A 27 3.15 4.44 -11.01
C MET A 27 2.79 5.07 -12.36
N GLY A 28 2.88 6.40 -12.48
CA GLY A 28 2.54 7.10 -13.72
C GLY A 28 1.96 8.49 -13.49
N GLU A 29 1.30 8.98 -14.52
CA GLU A 29 0.74 10.33 -14.59
C GLU A 29 -0.75 10.25 -14.92
N VAL A 30 -1.54 11.16 -14.35
CA VAL A 30 -2.97 11.31 -14.66
C VAL A 30 -3.18 12.63 -15.36
N TYR A 31 -3.85 12.58 -16.50
CA TYR A 31 -4.19 13.74 -17.31
C TYR A 31 -5.70 13.92 -17.43
N GLU A 32 -6.15 15.15 -17.46
CA GLU A 32 -7.39 15.48 -18.13
C GLU A 32 -7.15 15.33 -19.63
N ALA A 33 -7.95 14.51 -20.30
CA ALA A 33 -7.78 14.23 -21.72
C ALA A 33 -9.13 14.27 -22.44
N GLU A 34 -9.10 14.68 -23.71
CA GLU A 34 -10.24 14.58 -24.61
C GLU A 34 -10.10 13.36 -25.50
N HIS A 35 -11.10 12.48 -25.47
CA HIS A 35 -11.18 11.39 -26.40
C HIS A 35 -11.69 11.93 -27.75
N THR A 36 -10.80 12.17 -28.70
CA THR A 36 -11.07 12.91 -29.96
C THR A 36 -12.12 12.25 -30.86
N VAL A 37 -12.31 10.93 -30.77
CA VAL A 37 -13.32 10.20 -31.55
C VAL A 37 -14.70 10.22 -30.88
N LYS A 38 -14.74 10.10 -29.55
CA LYS A 38 -15.99 10.05 -28.78
C LYS A 38 -16.48 11.45 -28.34
N GLY A 39 -15.60 12.46 -28.35
CA GLY A 39 -15.92 13.84 -28.04
C GLY A 39 -16.18 14.15 -26.56
N TRP A 40 -15.73 13.28 -25.65
CA TRP A 40 -15.88 13.50 -24.21
C TRP A 40 -14.54 13.71 -23.49
N THR A 41 -14.59 14.37 -22.34
CA THR A 41 -13.42 14.60 -21.49
C THR A 41 -13.36 13.54 -20.37
N VAL A 42 -12.16 13.00 -20.15
CA VAL A 42 -11.89 11.89 -19.22
C VAL A 42 -10.68 12.18 -18.33
N ALA A 43 -10.53 11.43 -17.25
CA ALA A 43 -9.27 11.30 -16.53
C ALA A 43 -8.52 10.09 -17.11
N LEU A 44 -7.36 10.34 -17.70
CA LEU A 44 -6.53 9.32 -18.35
C LEU A 44 -5.28 9.08 -17.50
N LYS A 45 -5.16 7.91 -16.92
CA LYS A 45 -3.97 7.48 -16.16
C LYS A 45 -3.03 6.72 -17.09
N LEU A 46 -1.84 7.28 -17.31
CA LEU A 46 -0.77 6.68 -18.11
C LEU A 46 0.20 5.99 -17.15
N MET A 47 0.41 4.70 -17.31
CA MET A 47 1.35 3.95 -16.48
C MET A 47 2.79 4.28 -16.88
N SER A 48 3.71 4.28 -15.92
CA SER A 48 5.13 4.46 -16.22
C SER A 48 5.65 3.31 -17.09
N GLU A 49 6.70 3.57 -17.85
CA GLU A 49 7.33 2.57 -18.71
C GLU A 49 7.79 1.34 -17.94
N ALA A 50 8.40 1.54 -16.77
CA ALA A 50 8.85 0.44 -15.90
C ALA A 50 7.71 -0.50 -15.48
N VAL A 51 6.51 0.05 -15.29
CA VAL A 51 5.30 -0.68 -14.91
C VAL A 51 4.65 -1.33 -16.13
N SER A 52 4.61 -0.62 -17.26
CA SER A 52 4.03 -1.12 -18.50
C SER A 52 4.81 -2.30 -19.08
N ASN A 53 6.13 -2.38 -18.84
CA ASN A 53 7.00 -3.45 -19.32
C ASN A 53 6.96 -4.72 -18.44
N ASP A 54 6.32 -4.70 -17.26
CA ASP A 54 6.17 -5.87 -16.39
C ASP A 54 4.96 -6.72 -16.81
N PRO A 55 5.15 -7.93 -17.37
CA PRO A 55 4.05 -8.77 -17.86
C PRO A 55 3.11 -9.23 -16.75
N VAL A 56 3.62 -9.44 -15.53
CA VAL A 56 2.81 -9.84 -14.37
C VAL A 56 1.89 -8.68 -13.97
N PHE A 57 2.43 -7.46 -13.96
CA PHE A 57 1.64 -6.26 -13.69
C PHE A 57 0.55 -6.05 -14.75
N ARG A 58 0.88 -6.19 -16.04
CA ARG A 58 -0.09 -6.02 -17.14
C ARG A 58 -1.32 -6.92 -16.99
N GLU A 59 -1.11 -8.20 -16.74
CA GLU A 59 -2.21 -9.16 -16.57
C GLU A 59 -3.04 -8.88 -15.31
N ARG A 60 -2.39 -8.51 -14.21
CA ARG A 60 -3.09 -8.11 -12.98
C ARG A 60 -3.91 -6.84 -13.20
N MET A 61 -3.33 -5.80 -13.82
CA MET A 61 -4.03 -4.56 -14.12
C MET A 61 -5.29 -4.80 -14.97
N LYS A 62 -5.18 -5.57 -16.06
CA LYS A 62 -6.32 -5.93 -16.92
C LYS A 62 -7.41 -6.65 -16.13
N ARG A 63 -7.03 -7.58 -15.26
CA ARG A 63 -7.98 -8.32 -14.41
C ARG A 63 -8.67 -7.40 -13.43
N GLU A 64 -7.93 -6.57 -12.68
CA GLU A 64 -8.47 -5.69 -11.66
C GLU A 64 -9.31 -4.56 -12.27
N ALA A 65 -8.87 -3.94 -13.37
CA ALA A 65 -9.63 -2.95 -14.12
C ALA A 65 -10.97 -3.53 -14.62
N ARG A 66 -10.98 -4.79 -15.10
CA ARG A 66 -12.21 -5.47 -15.53
C ARG A 66 -13.19 -5.69 -14.38
N ILE A 67 -12.71 -6.03 -13.17
CA ILE A 67 -13.57 -6.26 -12.01
C ILE A 67 -14.07 -4.92 -11.47
N THR A 68 -13.17 -3.95 -11.28
CA THR A 68 -13.51 -2.61 -10.77
C THR A 68 -14.48 -1.88 -11.72
N GLY A 69 -14.30 -2.00 -13.03
CA GLY A 69 -15.22 -1.42 -14.02
C GLY A 69 -16.64 -2.01 -14.00
N ARG A 70 -16.88 -3.12 -13.29
CA ARG A 70 -18.21 -3.72 -13.08
C ARG A 70 -18.85 -3.34 -11.75
N LEU A 71 -18.12 -2.63 -10.88
CA LEU A 71 -18.68 -2.16 -9.62
C LEU A 71 -19.75 -1.10 -9.89
N GLN A 72 -20.90 -1.25 -9.23
CA GLN A 72 -22.06 -0.37 -9.44
C GLN A 72 -22.29 0.59 -8.27
N ASP A 73 -21.36 0.65 -7.31
CA ASP A 73 -21.48 1.59 -6.20
C ASP A 73 -21.23 3.02 -6.70
N PRO A 74 -22.09 4.01 -6.36
CA PRO A 74 -21.99 5.38 -6.87
C PRO A 74 -20.74 6.11 -6.39
N HIS A 75 -20.08 5.62 -5.32
CA HIS A 75 -18.88 6.21 -4.73
C HIS A 75 -17.58 5.60 -5.29
N VAL A 76 -17.68 4.65 -6.22
CA VAL A 76 -16.54 4.13 -7.01
C VAL A 76 -16.43 4.95 -8.29
N VAL A 77 -15.23 5.46 -8.60
CA VAL A 77 -15.04 6.15 -9.89
C VAL A 77 -15.22 5.15 -11.05
N PRO A 78 -16.10 5.43 -12.02
CA PRO A 78 -16.29 4.54 -13.16
C PRO A 78 -15.04 4.46 -14.05
N ILE A 79 -14.62 3.24 -14.39
CA ILE A 79 -13.61 2.96 -15.40
C ILE A 79 -14.36 2.74 -16.73
N HIS A 80 -14.03 3.53 -17.74
CA HIS A 80 -14.66 3.47 -19.06
C HIS A 80 -13.91 2.51 -20.00
N ASP A 81 -12.55 2.56 -19.94
CA ASP A 81 -11.70 1.75 -20.80
C ASP A 81 -10.32 1.55 -20.18
N TYR A 82 -9.60 0.54 -20.64
CA TYR A 82 -8.21 0.30 -20.30
C TYR A 82 -7.54 -0.46 -21.45
N GLY A 83 -6.28 -0.21 -21.65
CA GLY A 83 -5.55 -0.81 -22.76
C GLY A 83 -4.09 -0.41 -22.81
N GLU A 84 -3.58 -0.43 -24.02
CA GLU A 84 -2.19 -0.15 -24.34
C GLU A 84 -2.11 0.63 -25.65
N VAL A 85 -1.28 1.67 -25.67
CA VAL A 85 -0.91 2.43 -26.87
C VAL A 85 0.61 2.52 -26.89
N ASP A 86 1.22 2.10 -27.98
CA ASP A 86 2.67 2.13 -28.20
C ASP A 86 3.50 1.53 -27.05
N GLY A 87 3.03 0.41 -26.49
CA GLY A 87 3.67 -0.27 -25.36
C GLY A 87 3.36 0.33 -23.98
N GLN A 88 2.69 1.47 -23.89
CA GLN A 88 2.32 2.12 -22.64
C GLN A 88 0.89 1.78 -22.23
N MET A 89 0.73 1.23 -21.03
CA MET A 89 -0.58 0.92 -20.46
C MET A 89 -1.31 2.19 -20.00
N PHE A 90 -2.64 2.20 -20.18
CA PHE A 90 -3.49 3.30 -19.72
C PHE A 90 -4.79 2.81 -19.07
N LEU A 91 -5.40 3.70 -18.28
CA LEU A 91 -6.71 3.54 -17.69
C LEU A 91 -7.53 4.81 -17.96
N GLU A 92 -8.68 4.68 -18.64
CA GLU A 92 -9.65 5.74 -18.87
C GLU A 92 -10.72 5.71 -17.79
N MET A 93 -10.89 6.81 -17.08
CA MET A 93 -11.85 6.95 -15.98
C MET A 93 -12.72 8.18 -16.18
N ARG A 94 -13.88 8.20 -15.54
CA ARG A 94 -14.70 9.40 -15.45
C ARG A 94 -13.89 10.54 -14.81
N LEU A 95 -13.87 11.70 -15.46
CA LEU A 95 -13.34 12.91 -14.86
C LEU A 95 -14.28 13.38 -13.76
N ILE A 96 -13.78 13.53 -12.55
CA ILE A 96 -14.53 14.04 -11.40
C ILE A 96 -14.08 15.48 -11.12
N GLU A 97 -15.01 16.40 -11.19
CA GLU A 97 -14.81 17.79 -10.77
C GLU A 97 -14.93 17.87 -9.25
N GLY A 98 -13.79 17.79 -8.57
CA GLY A 98 -13.72 17.77 -7.11
C GLY A 98 -12.33 18.14 -6.61
N THR A 99 -12.20 18.17 -5.29
CA THR A 99 -10.94 18.38 -4.58
C THR A 99 -10.64 17.11 -3.81
N ASP A 100 -9.39 16.63 -3.83
CA ASP A 100 -9.02 15.52 -2.98
C ASP A 100 -9.05 15.91 -1.50
N LEU A 101 -9.30 14.92 -0.65
CA LEU A 101 -9.48 15.11 0.78
C LEU A 101 -8.20 15.61 1.47
N ASP A 102 -7.01 15.23 1.00
CA ASP A 102 -5.73 15.70 1.53
C ASP A 102 -5.55 17.21 1.29
N THR A 103 -5.83 17.69 0.08
CA THR A 103 -5.83 19.12 -0.26
C THR A 103 -6.89 19.88 0.57
N MET A 104 -8.07 19.28 0.77
CA MET A 104 -9.12 19.88 1.59
C MET A 104 -8.68 20.03 3.06
N LEU A 105 -8.10 18.96 3.65
CA LEU A 105 -7.62 18.99 5.04
C LEU A 105 -6.47 19.98 5.23
N LYS A 106 -5.53 20.04 4.29
CA LYS A 106 -4.41 21.00 4.33
C LYS A 106 -4.89 22.46 4.23
N ARG A 107 -5.92 22.71 3.44
CA ARG A 107 -6.42 24.07 3.20
C ARG A 107 -7.35 24.58 4.27
N PHE A 108 -8.24 23.72 4.79
CA PHE A 108 -9.34 24.11 5.67
C PHE A 108 -9.22 23.55 7.10
N GLY A 109 -8.22 22.68 7.35
CA GLY A 109 -8.04 21.99 8.63
C GLY A 109 -8.99 20.80 8.81
N PRO A 110 -9.15 20.32 10.06
CA PRO A 110 -9.98 19.16 10.39
C PRO A 110 -11.45 19.41 10.07
N LEU A 111 -12.14 18.33 9.74
CA LEU A 111 -13.58 18.38 9.46
C LEU A 111 -14.39 18.32 10.76
N SER A 112 -15.59 18.89 10.73
CA SER A 112 -16.55 18.61 11.81
C SER A 112 -16.90 17.12 11.86
N PRO A 113 -17.12 16.52 13.05
CA PRO A 113 -17.43 15.10 13.16
C PRO A 113 -18.58 14.62 12.26
N PRO A 114 -19.72 15.33 12.13
CA PRO A 114 -20.80 14.91 11.22
C PRO A 114 -20.37 14.84 9.76
N ARG A 115 -19.53 15.80 9.30
CA ARG A 115 -19.02 15.82 7.92
C ARG A 115 -18.02 14.69 7.67
N ALA A 116 -17.11 14.46 8.61
CA ALA A 116 -16.16 13.36 8.56
C ALA A 116 -16.87 12.00 8.46
N VAL A 117 -17.90 11.78 9.29
CA VAL A 117 -18.70 10.54 9.28
C VAL A 117 -19.50 10.40 7.99
N ALA A 118 -20.09 11.48 7.46
CA ALA A 118 -20.82 11.43 6.19
C ALA A 118 -19.93 11.04 5.01
N ILE A 119 -18.70 11.59 4.93
CA ILE A 119 -17.71 11.21 3.90
C ILE A 119 -17.26 9.77 4.11
N LEU A 120 -16.90 9.39 5.35
CA LEU A 120 -16.50 8.03 5.71
C LEU A 120 -17.54 6.99 5.28
N SER A 121 -18.83 7.27 5.51
CA SER A 121 -19.92 6.35 5.17
C SER A 121 -20.03 6.09 3.67
N GLN A 122 -19.76 7.10 2.84
CA GLN A 122 -19.74 6.97 1.39
C GLN A 122 -18.57 6.10 0.90
N ILE A 123 -17.37 6.33 1.45
CA ILE A 123 -16.19 5.55 1.12
C ILE A 123 -16.31 4.10 1.63
N ALA A 124 -16.93 3.92 2.80
CA ALA A 124 -17.21 2.59 3.33
C ALA A 124 -18.13 1.78 2.41
N SER A 125 -19.16 2.41 1.80
CA SER A 125 -20.03 1.78 0.80
C SER A 125 -19.22 1.29 -0.43
N ALA A 126 -18.36 2.15 -0.96
CA ALA A 126 -17.48 1.81 -2.09
C ALA A 126 -16.56 0.63 -1.76
N LEU A 127 -15.97 0.63 -0.56
CA LEU A 127 -15.09 -0.47 -0.12
C LEU A 127 -15.86 -1.79 0.05
N ASP A 128 -17.02 -1.77 0.70
CA ASP A 128 -17.82 -2.99 0.88
C ASP A 128 -18.30 -3.57 -0.45
N ALA A 129 -18.67 -2.72 -1.42
CA ALA A 129 -19.01 -3.16 -2.77
C ALA A 129 -17.81 -3.83 -3.47
N ALA A 130 -16.61 -3.27 -3.33
CA ALA A 130 -15.39 -3.84 -3.89
C ALA A 130 -15.01 -5.15 -3.21
N HIS A 131 -15.08 -5.22 -1.88
CA HIS A 131 -14.76 -6.40 -1.08
C HIS A 131 -15.72 -7.56 -1.40
N ALA A 132 -17.02 -7.28 -1.60
CA ALA A 132 -18.00 -8.27 -2.05
C ALA A 132 -17.68 -8.83 -3.43
N ALA A 133 -17.05 -8.03 -4.32
CA ALA A 133 -16.57 -8.46 -5.63
C ALA A 133 -15.17 -9.12 -5.58
N GLY A 134 -14.58 -9.30 -4.40
CA GLY A 134 -13.26 -9.91 -4.19
C GLY A 134 -12.09 -8.99 -4.53
N VAL A 135 -12.31 -7.67 -4.59
CA VAL A 135 -11.27 -6.65 -4.83
C VAL A 135 -10.97 -5.89 -3.54
N MET A 136 -9.70 -5.75 -3.21
CA MET A 136 -9.21 -4.87 -2.17
C MET A 136 -8.67 -3.58 -2.79
N HIS A 137 -8.89 -2.44 -2.10
CA HIS A 137 -8.37 -1.16 -2.58
C HIS A 137 -6.86 -1.01 -2.36
N ARG A 138 -6.34 -1.44 -1.22
CA ARG A 138 -4.92 -1.47 -0.81
C ARG A 138 -4.22 -0.12 -0.68
N ASP A 139 -4.85 0.98 -1.08
CA ASP A 139 -4.26 2.33 -1.02
C ASP A 139 -5.30 3.39 -0.60
N VAL A 140 -6.11 3.06 0.43
CA VAL A 140 -7.10 4.00 0.99
C VAL A 140 -6.36 5.10 1.75
N LYS A 141 -6.46 6.34 1.24
CA LYS A 141 -5.80 7.52 1.81
C LYS A 141 -6.48 8.79 1.32
N PRO A 142 -6.34 9.95 2.00
CA PRO A 142 -7.00 11.19 1.62
C PRO A 142 -6.78 11.64 0.17
N PRO A 143 -5.57 11.52 -0.44
CA PRO A 143 -5.40 11.87 -1.86
C PRO A 143 -6.22 11.03 -2.85
N ASN A 144 -6.68 9.84 -2.43
CA ASN A 144 -7.48 8.92 -3.26
C ASN A 144 -8.99 9.07 -2.99
N ILE A 145 -9.42 10.11 -2.27
CA ILE A 145 -10.81 10.42 -1.99
C ILE A 145 -11.12 11.80 -2.56
N LEU A 146 -11.91 11.85 -3.62
CA LEU A 146 -12.33 13.11 -4.26
C LEU A 146 -13.68 13.54 -3.71
N ILE A 147 -13.76 14.81 -3.28
CA ILE A 147 -14.97 15.42 -2.72
C ILE A 147 -15.49 16.47 -3.68
N THR A 148 -16.73 16.34 -4.10
CA THR A 148 -17.44 17.33 -4.92
C THR A 148 -18.09 18.41 -4.08
N GLY A 149 -18.66 19.43 -4.73
CA GLY A 149 -19.24 20.61 -4.06
C GLY A 149 -20.36 20.32 -3.05
N ASN A 150 -21.03 19.17 -3.14
CA ASN A 150 -22.12 18.75 -2.24
C ASN A 150 -21.70 17.64 -1.25
N ASP A 151 -20.41 17.55 -0.92
CA ASP A 151 -19.84 16.50 -0.07
C ASP A 151 -20.10 15.07 -0.59
N PHE A 152 -20.32 14.92 -1.91
CA PHE A 152 -20.34 13.61 -2.50
C PHE A 152 -18.90 13.13 -2.70
N ALA A 153 -18.58 11.95 -2.15
CA ALA A 153 -17.23 11.39 -2.14
C ALA A 153 -17.09 10.28 -3.18
N TYR A 154 -15.98 10.31 -3.93
CA TYR A 154 -15.55 9.23 -4.83
C TYR A 154 -14.26 8.62 -4.33
N LEU A 155 -14.19 7.30 -4.32
CA LEU A 155 -12.95 6.55 -4.12
C LEU A 155 -12.32 6.28 -5.49
N VAL A 156 -11.10 6.76 -5.67
CA VAL A 156 -10.33 6.63 -6.91
C VAL A 156 -9.09 5.75 -6.70
N ASP A 157 -8.47 5.33 -7.79
CA ASP A 157 -7.21 4.61 -7.77
C ASP A 157 -7.27 3.31 -6.96
N PHE A 158 -8.30 2.49 -7.21
CA PHE A 158 -8.30 1.10 -6.74
C PHE A 158 -6.96 0.45 -7.05
N GLY A 159 -6.40 -0.23 -6.08
CA GLY A 159 -5.01 -0.72 -6.03
C GLY A 159 -4.57 -1.64 -7.17
N ILE A 160 -5.03 -1.35 -8.39
CA ILE A 160 -4.65 -2.01 -9.64
C ILE A 160 -3.13 -2.15 -9.76
N ALA A 161 -2.42 -1.21 -9.15
CA ALA A 161 -0.96 -1.15 -9.18
C ALA A 161 -0.29 -1.67 -7.89
N SER A 162 -0.99 -1.75 -6.75
CA SER A 162 -0.35 -2.10 -5.47
C SER A 162 -0.19 -3.59 -5.23
N ALA A 163 -0.85 -4.45 -6.01
CA ALA A 163 -0.63 -5.90 -5.95
C ALA A 163 0.78 -6.34 -6.40
N ALA A 164 1.45 -5.52 -7.24
CA ALA A 164 2.86 -5.72 -7.60
C ALA A 164 3.83 -5.15 -6.55
N THR A 165 3.34 -4.26 -5.68
CA THR A 165 4.14 -3.60 -4.66
C THR A 165 4.24 -4.41 -3.37
N ASP A 166 3.31 -5.33 -3.08
CA ASP A 166 3.39 -6.19 -1.91
C ASP A 166 4.66 -7.10 -1.96
N GLU A 167 5.11 -7.51 -3.15
CA GLU A 167 6.39 -8.23 -3.35
C GLU A 167 7.59 -7.29 -3.54
N LYS A 168 7.38 -6.03 -3.93
CA LYS A 168 8.44 -5.05 -4.26
C LYS A 168 8.42 -3.82 -3.35
N LEU A 169 7.71 -3.85 -2.22
CA LEU A 169 7.59 -2.70 -1.30
C LEU A 169 8.96 -2.18 -0.84
N THR A 170 9.97 -3.04 -0.86
CA THR A 170 11.36 -2.75 -0.53
C THR A 170 12.20 -2.21 -1.70
N GLN A 171 11.72 -2.32 -2.95
CA GLN A 171 12.55 -2.02 -4.13
C GLN A 171 12.21 -0.70 -4.85
N LEU A 172 10.99 -0.22 -4.74
CA LEU A 172 10.60 1.06 -5.35
C LEU A 172 10.38 2.06 -4.22
N GLY A 173 11.20 3.10 -4.12
CA GLY A 173 11.09 4.22 -3.16
C GLY A 173 9.66 4.75 -3.06
N ALA A 174 8.77 3.90 -2.52
CA ALA A 174 7.38 4.24 -2.27
C ALA A 174 7.39 5.49 -1.39
N ALA A 175 6.79 6.56 -1.88
CA ALA A 175 6.76 7.82 -1.18
C ALA A 175 6.26 7.58 0.26
N VAL A 176 7.02 8.03 1.25
CA VAL A 176 6.74 7.94 2.69
C VAL A 176 5.27 8.30 3.02
N GLY A 177 4.64 9.13 2.17
CA GLY A 177 3.24 9.51 2.29
C GLY A 177 2.21 8.37 2.28
N THR A 178 2.44 7.29 1.52
CA THR A 178 1.52 6.14 1.46
C THR A 178 1.56 5.28 2.72
N TRP A 179 2.68 5.22 3.41
CA TRP A 179 2.87 4.37 4.60
C TRP A 179 2.11 4.85 5.83
N LYS A 180 1.69 6.12 5.86
CA LYS A 180 0.91 6.73 6.96
C LYS A 180 -0.46 6.07 7.22
N TYR A 181 -0.96 5.29 6.27
CA TYR A 181 -2.28 4.63 6.33
C TYR A 181 -2.18 3.11 6.17
N MET A 182 -0.97 2.58 6.07
CA MET A 182 -0.74 1.18 5.75
C MET A 182 -0.96 0.28 6.98
N ALA A 183 -1.74 -0.78 6.79
CA ALA A 183 -2.03 -1.74 7.84
C ALA A 183 -0.79 -2.56 8.24
N PRO A 184 -0.65 -2.93 9.55
CA PRO A 184 0.51 -3.66 10.08
C PRO A 184 0.87 -4.93 9.30
N GLU A 185 -0.13 -5.73 8.92
CA GLU A 185 0.06 -6.99 8.18
C GLU A 185 0.67 -6.81 6.79
N ARG A 186 0.68 -5.59 6.22
CA ARG A 186 1.34 -5.30 4.95
C ARG A 186 2.85 -5.09 5.08
N PHE A 187 3.35 -4.97 6.30
CA PHE A 187 4.79 -4.90 6.60
C PHE A 187 5.36 -6.25 7.01
N THR A 188 4.52 -7.27 7.18
CA THR A 188 4.90 -8.63 7.55
C THR A 188 4.59 -9.59 6.40
N ASN A 189 4.89 -10.88 6.60
CA ASN A 189 4.52 -11.95 5.67
C ASN A 189 3.11 -12.52 5.95
N ASP A 190 2.31 -11.82 6.75
CA ASP A 190 0.97 -12.25 7.09
C ASP A 190 0.02 -12.11 5.88
N LYS A 191 -1.04 -12.92 5.91
CA LYS A 191 -2.05 -12.86 4.85
C LYS A 191 -2.82 -11.54 4.91
N VAL A 192 -2.60 -10.67 3.93
CA VAL A 192 -3.35 -9.43 3.75
C VAL A 192 -4.77 -9.74 3.29
N THR A 193 -5.77 -9.16 3.97
CA THR A 193 -7.19 -9.29 3.65
C THR A 193 -7.83 -7.90 3.50
N PHE A 194 -9.11 -7.85 3.09
CA PHE A 194 -9.88 -6.61 3.02
C PHE A 194 -9.88 -5.79 4.34
N ARG A 195 -9.53 -6.40 5.46
CA ARG A 195 -9.39 -5.71 6.76
C ARG A 195 -8.22 -4.72 6.79
N ALA A 196 -7.29 -4.80 5.83
CA ALA A 196 -6.26 -3.79 5.64
C ALA A 196 -6.86 -2.45 5.17
N ASP A 197 -7.87 -2.49 4.29
CA ASP A 197 -8.57 -1.28 3.85
C ASP A 197 -9.39 -0.65 4.99
N ILE A 198 -9.95 -1.46 5.90
CA ILE A 198 -10.67 -0.98 7.09
C ILE A 198 -9.71 -0.24 8.04
N TYR A 199 -8.50 -0.75 8.23
CA TYR A 199 -7.45 -0.06 8.99
C TYR A 199 -7.12 1.30 8.37
N SER A 200 -6.88 1.32 7.06
CA SER A 200 -6.56 2.55 6.32
C SER A 200 -7.71 3.57 6.41
N LEU A 201 -8.96 3.10 6.31
CA LEU A 201 -10.15 3.95 6.44
C LEU A 201 -10.29 4.54 7.86
N ALA A 202 -9.92 3.78 8.90
CA ALA A 202 -9.87 4.29 10.28
C ALA A 202 -8.77 5.36 10.45
N CYS A 203 -7.61 5.21 9.80
CA CYS A 203 -6.58 6.24 9.75
C CYS A 203 -7.09 7.52 9.08
N VAL A 204 -7.82 7.38 7.98
CA VAL A 204 -8.45 8.52 7.29
C VAL A 204 -9.46 9.22 8.19
N LEU A 205 -10.31 8.46 8.93
CA LEU A 205 -11.25 9.05 9.89
C LEU A 205 -10.51 9.84 10.98
N TYR A 206 -9.46 9.27 11.54
CA TYR A 206 -8.63 9.97 12.53
C TYR A 206 -8.12 11.29 11.99
N GLU A 207 -7.57 11.31 10.77
CA GLU A 207 -7.03 12.52 10.15
C GLU A 207 -8.14 13.53 9.81
N CYS A 208 -9.30 13.09 9.34
CA CYS A 208 -10.45 13.95 9.14
C CYS A 208 -10.85 14.69 10.43
N LEU A 209 -10.82 14.01 11.58
CA LEU A 209 -11.20 14.58 12.86
C LEU A 209 -10.13 15.48 13.48
N THR A 210 -8.86 15.16 13.30
CA THR A 210 -7.73 15.81 13.99
C THR A 210 -6.93 16.78 13.12
N GLY A 211 -7.01 16.63 11.79
CA GLY A 211 -6.21 17.38 10.81
C GLY A 211 -4.81 16.80 10.59
N ALA A 212 -4.46 15.67 11.24
CA ALA A 212 -3.15 15.03 11.12
C ALA A 212 -3.31 13.50 11.04
N ALA A 213 -2.43 12.83 10.29
CA ALA A 213 -2.38 11.37 10.25
C ALA A 213 -2.09 10.80 11.65
N PRO A 214 -2.59 9.57 11.99
CA PRO A 214 -2.42 8.97 13.31
C PRO A 214 -0.94 8.77 13.70
N TYR A 215 -0.11 8.48 12.71
CA TYR A 215 1.34 8.44 12.85
C TYR A 215 1.99 9.27 11.74
N SER A 216 2.99 10.07 12.12
CA SER A 216 3.72 10.93 11.18
C SER A 216 5.20 10.88 11.49
N SER A 217 6.01 10.64 10.48
CA SER A 217 7.47 10.70 10.56
C SER A 217 8.03 10.93 9.16
N ALA A 218 9.19 11.55 9.08
CA ALA A 218 9.98 11.64 7.86
C ALA A 218 10.67 10.31 7.53
N SER A 219 10.83 9.40 8.52
CA SER A 219 11.44 8.09 8.35
C SER A 219 10.40 7.02 8.09
N ALA A 220 10.56 6.27 7.01
CA ALA A 220 9.74 5.13 6.66
C ALA A 220 9.78 4.04 7.76
N GLY A 221 10.96 3.73 8.30
CA GLY A 221 11.11 2.72 9.36
C GLY A 221 10.37 3.11 10.64
N THR A 222 10.40 4.39 11.02
CA THR A 222 9.64 4.88 12.18
C THR A 222 8.14 4.76 11.96
N LEU A 223 7.64 5.03 10.74
CA LEU A 223 6.22 4.82 10.41
C LEU A 223 5.83 3.36 10.49
N VAL A 224 6.65 2.45 9.96
CA VAL A 224 6.44 1.01 10.06
C VAL A 224 6.36 0.58 11.53
N SER A 225 7.34 0.98 12.34
CA SER A 225 7.36 0.69 13.78
C SER A 225 6.11 1.21 14.48
N ALA A 226 5.68 2.44 14.19
CA ALA A 226 4.50 3.04 14.78
C ALA A 226 3.22 2.27 14.43
N HIS A 227 3.04 1.92 13.15
CA HIS A 227 1.90 1.10 12.72
C HIS A 227 1.89 -0.29 13.37
N MET A 228 3.05 -0.88 13.61
CA MET A 228 3.16 -2.22 14.20
C MET A 228 3.03 -2.22 15.72
N MET A 229 3.63 -1.24 16.40
CA MET A 229 3.90 -1.35 17.85
C MET A 229 3.37 -0.18 18.69
N ASP A 230 3.30 1.05 18.14
CA ASP A 230 2.93 2.20 18.94
C ASP A 230 1.45 2.15 19.37
N PRO A 231 1.12 2.71 20.53
CA PRO A 231 -0.27 2.84 20.97
C PRO A 231 -1.10 3.57 19.92
N ILE A 232 -2.34 3.12 19.76
CA ILE A 232 -3.29 3.77 18.85
C ILE A 232 -3.66 5.14 19.44
N PRO A 233 -3.48 6.25 18.69
CA PRO A 233 -3.74 7.58 19.21
C PRO A 233 -5.23 7.82 19.38
N ARG A 234 -5.59 8.61 20.41
CA ARG A 234 -6.97 8.95 20.75
C ARG A 234 -7.34 10.29 20.11
N PRO A 235 -8.36 10.37 19.24
CA PRO A 235 -8.78 11.62 18.63
C PRO A 235 -9.16 12.68 19.65
N SER A 236 -9.85 12.30 20.75
CA SER A 236 -10.26 13.23 21.81
C SER A 236 -9.08 13.85 22.58
N ALA A 237 -7.92 13.19 22.59
CA ALA A 237 -6.69 13.75 23.17
C ALA A 237 -6.05 14.81 22.26
N ALA A 238 -6.19 14.67 20.95
CA ALA A 238 -5.69 15.65 19.98
C ALA A 238 -6.57 16.92 19.91
N ASN A 239 -7.89 16.77 20.07
CA ASN A 239 -8.84 17.88 20.05
C ASN A 239 -10.02 17.59 21.00
N ALA A 240 -10.14 18.37 22.07
CA ALA A 240 -11.19 18.23 23.08
C ALA A 240 -12.62 18.39 22.56
N GLY A 241 -12.81 18.98 21.36
CA GLY A 241 -14.10 19.08 20.69
C GLY A 241 -14.57 17.78 20.03
N ILE A 242 -13.73 16.73 19.98
CA ILE A 242 -14.10 15.44 19.43
C ILE A 242 -14.72 14.58 20.54
N PRO A 243 -15.93 14.00 20.34
CA PRO A 243 -16.54 13.11 21.32
C PRO A 243 -15.64 11.91 21.64
N ARG A 244 -15.49 11.59 22.93
CA ARG A 244 -14.65 10.46 23.39
C ARG A 244 -15.05 9.09 22.81
N ALA A 245 -16.30 8.94 22.40
CA ALA A 245 -16.77 7.72 21.74
C ALA A 245 -15.99 7.39 20.45
N PHE A 246 -15.39 8.39 19.79
CA PHE A 246 -14.51 8.15 18.65
C PHE A 246 -13.20 7.47 19.02
N ASP A 247 -12.73 7.56 20.27
CA ASP A 247 -11.51 6.89 20.71
C ASP A 247 -11.63 5.37 20.57
N ASP A 248 -12.79 4.78 20.94
CA ASP A 248 -13.06 3.35 20.81
C ASP A 248 -13.24 2.93 19.35
N VAL A 249 -13.87 3.79 18.53
CA VAL A 249 -14.03 3.55 17.08
C VAL A 249 -12.67 3.46 16.41
N ILE A 250 -11.79 4.40 16.68
CA ILE A 250 -10.43 4.44 16.12
C ILE A 250 -9.60 3.27 16.67
N ALA A 251 -9.65 3.02 17.99
CA ALA A 251 -8.91 1.93 18.62
C ALA A 251 -9.26 0.58 17.97
N ARG A 252 -10.54 0.31 17.74
CA ARG A 252 -10.96 -0.92 17.07
C ARG A 252 -10.62 -0.93 15.58
N GLY A 253 -10.86 0.16 14.85
CA GLY A 253 -10.58 0.24 13.42
C GLY A 253 -9.09 0.08 13.11
N MET A 254 -8.22 0.63 13.97
CA MET A 254 -6.76 0.55 13.89
C MET A 254 -6.14 -0.58 14.72
N ALA A 255 -6.92 -1.56 15.20
CA ALA A 255 -6.38 -2.69 15.94
C ALA A 255 -5.23 -3.35 15.17
N LYS A 256 -4.15 -3.71 15.89
CA LYS A 256 -2.94 -4.28 15.26
C LYS A 256 -3.26 -5.64 14.63
N SER A 257 -4.02 -6.46 15.33
CA SER A 257 -4.57 -7.71 14.80
C SER A 257 -5.74 -7.42 13.87
N ALA A 258 -5.68 -7.89 12.62
CA ALA A 258 -6.73 -7.71 11.64
C ALA A 258 -8.08 -8.31 12.08
N GLN A 259 -8.06 -9.39 12.88
CA GLN A 259 -9.26 -10.08 13.38
C GLN A 259 -10.04 -9.26 14.39
N GLU A 260 -9.38 -8.37 15.13
CA GLU A 260 -9.99 -7.51 16.15
C GLU A 260 -10.69 -6.29 15.55
N ARG A 261 -10.43 -5.97 14.26
CA ARG A 261 -11.07 -4.86 13.54
C ARG A 261 -12.54 -5.14 13.24
N TYR A 262 -13.22 -4.16 12.71
CA TYR A 262 -14.59 -4.32 12.20
C TYR A 262 -14.69 -5.40 11.13
N ALA A 263 -15.87 -6.01 11.01
CA ALA A 263 -16.12 -7.07 10.04
C ALA A 263 -16.26 -6.53 8.61
N SER A 264 -16.73 -5.29 8.44
CA SER A 264 -16.87 -4.57 7.17
C SER A 264 -16.49 -3.10 7.33
N ALA A 265 -16.29 -2.38 6.23
CA ALA A 265 -16.09 -0.94 6.24
C ALA A 265 -17.37 -0.21 6.70
N GLY A 266 -18.54 -0.72 6.32
CA GLY A 266 -19.84 -0.24 6.77
C GLY A 266 -20.04 -0.36 8.28
N ASP A 267 -19.51 -1.42 8.92
CA ASP A 267 -19.55 -1.57 10.37
C ASP A 267 -18.71 -0.48 11.08
N LEU A 268 -17.54 -0.13 10.54
CA LEU A 268 -16.75 1.00 11.02
C LEU A 268 -17.54 2.32 10.87
N ALA A 269 -18.13 2.54 9.70
CA ALA A 269 -18.90 3.77 9.44
C ALA A 269 -20.14 3.89 10.34
N ARG A 270 -20.83 2.78 10.61
CA ARG A 270 -21.95 2.72 11.55
C ARG A 270 -21.52 3.05 12.97
N ALA A 271 -20.43 2.46 13.44
CA ALA A 271 -19.88 2.75 14.77
C ALA A 271 -19.45 4.23 14.89
N ALA A 272 -18.87 4.81 13.83
CA ALA A 272 -18.54 6.23 13.79
C ALA A 272 -19.79 7.12 13.82
N HIS A 273 -20.89 6.70 13.17
CA HIS A 273 -22.17 7.41 13.23
C HIS A 273 -22.80 7.34 14.64
N GLU A 274 -22.74 6.18 15.29
CA GLU A 274 -23.22 5.99 16.67
C GLU A 274 -22.40 6.78 17.70
N ALA A 275 -21.13 7.10 17.38
CA ALA A 275 -20.27 7.94 18.22
C ALA A 275 -20.63 9.44 18.18
N LEU A 276 -21.46 9.87 17.23
CA LEU A 276 -21.99 11.24 17.15
C LEU A 276 -23.08 11.48 18.20
N SER A 277 -23.24 12.73 18.65
CA SER A 277 -24.45 13.17 19.35
C SER A 277 -25.68 13.10 18.44
N THR A 278 -26.88 12.97 18.99
CA THR A 278 -28.13 12.92 18.19
C THR A 278 -28.26 14.09 17.20
N PRO A 279 -28.01 15.38 17.58
CA PRO A 279 -28.03 16.46 16.61
C PRO A 279 -26.99 16.36 15.50
N ASP A 280 -25.83 15.75 15.79
CA ASP A 280 -24.77 15.54 14.80
C ASP A 280 -25.08 14.36 13.88
N GLN A 281 -25.80 13.34 14.35
CA GLN A 281 -26.32 12.25 13.50
C GLN A 281 -27.30 12.81 12.46
N ASP A 282 -28.20 13.71 12.86
CA ASP A 282 -29.13 14.39 11.95
C ASP A 282 -28.39 15.25 10.90
N ARG A 283 -27.34 15.94 11.31
CA ARG A 283 -26.48 16.71 10.40
C ARG A 283 -25.76 15.79 9.40
N ALA A 284 -25.18 14.68 9.84
CA ALA A 284 -24.55 13.70 8.97
C ALA A 284 -25.55 13.10 7.97
N ALA A 285 -26.75 12.73 8.43
CA ALA A 285 -27.83 12.24 7.56
C ALA A 285 -28.27 13.29 6.52
N THR A 286 -28.30 14.56 6.91
CA THR A 286 -28.63 15.67 5.98
C THR A 286 -27.56 15.84 4.90
N ILE A 287 -26.27 15.73 5.24
CA ILE A 287 -25.18 15.79 4.28
C ILE A 287 -25.29 14.62 3.30
N LEU A 288 -25.49 13.40 3.79
CA LEU A 288 -25.66 12.19 2.95
C LEU A 288 -26.86 12.31 1.99
N ARG A 289 -27.98 12.87 2.46
CA ARG A 289 -29.15 13.10 1.60
C ARG A 289 -28.82 14.09 0.48
N ARG A 290 -28.23 15.24 0.80
CA ARG A 290 -27.85 16.26 -0.19
C ARG A 290 -26.85 15.73 -1.21
N SER A 291 -25.86 14.94 -0.77
CA SER A 291 -24.89 14.35 -1.67
C SER A 291 -25.54 13.39 -2.66
N ARG A 292 -26.51 12.58 -2.23
CA ARG A 292 -27.27 11.67 -3.12
C ARG A 292 -28.17 12.43 -4.10
N GLU A 293 -28.87 13.47 -3.64
CA GLU A 293 -29.73 14.30 -4.48
C GLU A 293 -28.96 14.94 -5.64
N SER A 294 -27.68 15.29 -5.44
CA SER A 294 -26.84 15.90 -6.47
C SER A 294 -26.41 14.95 -7.59
N THR A 295 -26.54 13.65 -7.39
CA THR A 295 -26.20 12.62 -8.40
C THR A 295 -27.40 12.12 -9.19
N LEU A 296 -28.63 12.48 -8.75
CA LEU A 296 -29.84 12.18 -9.52
C LEU A 296 -29.84 13.02 -10.80
N PRO A 297 -30.20 12.45 -11.96
CA PRO A 297 -30.42 13.24 -13.16
C PRO A 297 -31.44 14.35 -12.83
N THR A 298 -31.11 15.60 -13.08
CA THR A 298 -32.07 16.68 -13.03
C THR A 298 -33.17 16.31 -14.02
N GLU A 299 -34.39 16.02 -13.54
CA GLU A 299 -35.54 15.92 -14.44
C GLU A 299 -35.55 17.21 -15.25
N VAL A 300 -35.22 17.07 -16.53
CA VAL A 300 -35.38 18.18 -17.46
C VAL A 300 -36.84 18.50 -17.41
N SER A 301 -37.19 19.57 -16.66
CA SER A 301 -38.54 20.14 -16.75
C SER A 301 -38.80 20.35 -18.22
N GLU A 302 -39.69 19.54 -18.78
CA GLU A 302 -40.14 19.75 -20.15
C GLU A 302 -40.50 21.23 -20.27
N PRO A 303 -39.98 21.94 -21.31
CA PRO A 303 -40.33 23.33 -21.49
C PRO A 303 -41.86 23.39 -21.55
N ARG A 304 -42.48 24.04 -20.58
CA ARG A 304 -43.93 24.35 -20.59
C ARG A 304 -44.21 24.84 -21.99
N THR A 305 -44.89 24.04 -22.79
CA THR A 305 -45.41 24.45 -24.09
C THR A 305 -46.31 25.65 -23.83
N VAL A 306 -45.77 26.83 -24.15
CA VAL A 306 -46.59 28.07 -24.15
C VAL A 306 -47.64 27.83 -25.20
N GLN A 307 -48.86 27.51 -24.77
CA GLN A 307 -50.01 27.48 -25.65
C GLN A 307 -50.20 28.92 -26.18
N HIS A 308 -49.74 29.15 -27.41
CA HIS A 308 -50.12 30.33 -28.15
C HIS A 308 -51.63 30.31 -28.32
N PRO A 309 -52.37 31.44 -28.05
CA PRO A 309 -53.79 31.53 -28.33
C PRO A 309 -53.97 31.32 -29.83
N ARG A 310 -54.80 30.32 -30.20
CA ARG A 310 -55.24 30.13 -31.57
C ARG A 310 -55.96 31.40 -32.05
N PRO A 311 -55.68 31.90 -33.26
CA PRO A 311 -56.48 32.99 -33.86
C PRO A 311 -57.89 32.49 -34.09
N ALA A 312 -58.85 33.31 -33.73
CA ALA A 312 -60.30 33.08 -33.96
C ALA A 312 -60.55 32.94 -35.46
N GLY A 313 -61.01 31.75 -35.88
CA GLY A 313 -61.53 31.51 -37.23
C GLY A 313 -62.95 32.06 -37.35
N PRO A 314 -63.42 32.32 -38.57
CA PRO A 314 -64.67 33.05 -38.84
C PRO A 314 -65.91 32.26 -38.45
N VAL A 315 -66.90 33.00 -37.89
CA VAL A 315 -68.21 32.54 -37.48
C VAL A 315 -69.02 32.18 -38.71
N ALA A 316 -69.58 30.95 -38.78
CA ALA A 316 -70.55 30.51 -39.76
C ALA A 316 -71.93 30.33 -39.06
N PRO A 317 -73.03 30.55 -39.75
CA PRO A 317 -74.36 30.82 -39.14
C PRO A 317 -75.10 29.53 -38.72
N ALA A 318 -76.00 29.71 -37.79
CA ALA A 318 -76.90 28.74 -37.16
C ALA A 318 -77.78 27.96 -38.15
N GLY A 319 -77.90 26.66 -37.97
CA GLY A 319 -78.86 25.83 -38.73
C GLY A 319 -79.05 24.41 -38.14
N TYR A 320 -80.22 24.29 -37.49
CA TYR A 320 -81.03 23.05 -37.22
C TYR A 320 -80.52 21.87 -36.38
N PRO A 321 -81.34 21.38 -35.47
CA PRO A 321 -81.04 20.25 -34.58
C PRO A 321 -81.25 18.90 -35.29
N ARG A 322 -80.34 17.99 -35.18
CA ARG A 322 -80.52 16.58 -35.60
C ARG A 322 -80.27 15.65 -34.42
N TRP A 323 -81.31 14.94 -34.09
CA TRP A 323 -81.33 13.86 -33.12
C TRP A 323 -80.38 12.72 -33.56
N GLY A 324 -79.56 12.22 -32.64
CA GLY A 324 -78.76 10.98 -32.82
C GLY A 324 -78.61 10.27 -31.46
N PRO A 325 -78.57 8.93 -31.43
CA PRO A 325 -78.85 8.16 -30.23
C PRO A 325 -77.65 7.90 -29.35
N GLY A 326 -77.88 8.01 -28.05
CA GLY A 326 -77.40 7.21 -26.96
C GLY A 326 -75.87 6.90 -26.84
N ASN A 327 -75.18 7.72 -26.05
CA ASN A 327 -73.92 7.29 -25.46
C ASN A 327 -74.19 6.31 -24.31
N ARG A 328 -73.89 5.03 -24.51
CA ARG A 328 -73.68 4.08 -23.41
C ARG A 328 -72.22 4.14 -23.02
N PRO A 329 -71.90 4.18 -21.71
CA PRO A 329 -70.53 4.09 -21.22
C PRO A 329 -70.01 2.66 -21.51
N LEU A 330 -68.81 2.56 -22.03
CA LEU A 330 -68.07 1.28 -22.16
C LEU A 330 -67.72 0.77 -20.75
N PRO A 331 -67.88 -0.55 -20.52
CA PRO A 331 -67.45 -1.14 -19.24
C PRO A 331 -65.92 -1.15 -19.11
N PRO A 332 -65.39 -1.10 -17.89
CA PRO A 332 -63.95 -1.15 -17.63
C PRO A 332 -63.39 -2.53 -18.07
N PRO A 333 -62.09 -2.58 -18.46
CA PRO A 333 -61.45 -3.83 -18.84
C PRO A 333 -61.43 -4.79 -17.65
N PRO A 334 -61.55 -6.12 -17.88
CA PRO A 334 -61.55 -7.12 -16.83
C PRO A 334 -60.19 -7.23 -16.18
N ALA A 335 -60.17 -7.38 -14.84
CA ALA A 335 -59.00 -7.65 -14.03
C ALA A 335 -58.31 -8.99 -14.48
N PRO A 336 -57.01 -9.10 -14.40
CA PRO A 336 -56.30 -10.34 -14.73
C PRO A 336 -56.71 -11.45 -13.75
N ALA A 337 -57.06 -12.61 -14.32
CA ALA A 337 -57.44 -13.81 -13.57
C ALA A 337 -56.24 -14.38 -12.77
N PRO A 338 -56.48 -14.97 -11.59
CA PRO A 338 -55.46 -15.68 -10.85
C PRO A 338 -55.03 -16.95 -11.59
N PRO A 339 -53.77 -17.40 -11.41
CA PRO A 339 -53.27 -18.59 -12.12
C PRO A 339 -54.03 -19.83 -11.67
N GLN A 340 -54.57 -20.57 -12.65
CA GLN A 340 -55.23 -21.88 -12.46
C GLN A 340 -54.18 -22.95 -12.18
N HIS A 341 -54.34 -23.67 -11.08
CA HIS A 341 -53.61 -24.90 -10.80
C HIS A 341 -54.05 -25.99 -11.78
N PHE A 342 -53.12 -26.48 -12.61
CA PHE A 342 -53.30 -27.73 -13.35
C PHE A 342 -52.94 -28.88 -12.40
N ALA A 343 -53.94 -29.76 -12.19
CA ALA A 343 -53.77 -31.02 -11.50
C ALA A 343 -53.20 -32.09 -12.45
N GLY A 344 -52.13 -32.72 -12.01
CA GLY A 344 -51.85 -34.14 -12.15
C GLY A 344 -51.51 -34.75 -13.50
N THR A 345 -50.22 -35.13 -13.64
CA THR A 345 -49.87 -36.48 -14.16
C THR A 345 -48.62 -36.97 -13.43
N PRO A 346 -48.50 -38.29 -13.17
CA PRO A 346 -47.53 -38.84 -12.25
C PRO A 346 -46.23 -39.24 -12.92
N GLY A 347 -45.15 -39.14 -12.20
CA GLY A 347 -44.03 -39.99 -12.49
C GLY A 347 -42.72 -39.31 -12.86
N TRP A 348 -41.76 -39.64 -12.07
CA TRP A 348 -40.31 -39.68 -12.10
C TRP A 348 -39.68 -38.76 -11.07
N HIS A 349 -39.54 -39.30 -9.85
CA HIS A 349 -38.67 -38.78 -8.83
C HIS A 349 -37.21 -39.04 -9.21
N HIS A 350 -36.49 -38.02 -9.64
CA HIS A 350 -35.04 -37.97 -9.47
C HIS A 350 -34.75 -36.93 -8.38
N GLY A 351 -34.52 -37.41 -7.17
CA GLY A 351 -33.99 -36.61 -6.08
C GLY A 351 -32.63 -36.08 -6.44
N PRO A 352 -32.22 -34.87 -5.92
CA PRO A 352 -30.89 -34.34 -6.13
C PRO A 352 -29.85 -35.31 -5.55
N PRO A 353 -28.68 -35.48 -6.19
CA PRO A 353 -27.62 -36.34 -5.68
C PRO A 353 -27.12 -35.79 -4.35
N THR A 354 -27.22 -36.60 -3.32
CA THR A 354 -26.60 -36.33 -2.01
C THR A 354 -25.09 -36.12 -2.17
N PRO A 355 -24.48 -35.07 -1.57
CA PRO A 355 -23.05 -34.91 -1.65
C PRO A 355 -22.36 -36.07 -0.95
N ARG A 356 -21.58 -36.84 -1.71
CA ARG A 356 -20.74 -37.92 -1.21
C ARG A 356 -19.77 -37.32 -0.20
N ARG A 357 -19.95 -37.61 1.08
CA ARG A 357 -18.99 -37.28 2.15
C ARG A 357 -17.64 -37.90 1.77
N ARG A 358 -16.71 -37.08 1.32
CA ARG A 358 -15.31 -37.47 1.15
C ARG A 358 -14.71 -37.72 2.52
N ASN A 359 -14.25 -38.93 2.75
CA ASN A 359 -13.64 -39.36 4.01
C ASN A 359 -12.32 -38.60 4.23
N PRO A 360 -12.18 -37.73 5.24
CA PRO A 360 -10.99 -36.89 5.41
C PRO A 360 -9.72 -37.73 5.70
N TRP A 361 -9.86 -38.96 6.13
CA TRP A 361 -8.76 -39.86 6.44
C TRP A 361 -7.95 -40.31 5.20
N ALA A 362 -8.56 -40.34 4.02
CA ALA A 362 -7.85 -40.69 2.80
C ALA A 362 -6.85 -39.59 2.33
N ILE A 363 -7.08 -38.34 2.71
CA ILE A 363 -6.17 -37.23 2.42
C ILE A 363 -5.01 -37.22 3.43
N VAL A 364 -5.29 -37.53 4.70
CA VAL A 364 -4.25 -37.60 5.75
C VAL A 364 -3.25 -38.71 5.48
N THR A 365 -3.69 -39.89 5.02
CA THR A 365 -2.80 -41.00 4.68
C THR A 365 -1.95 -40.72 3.43
N GLY A 366 -2.49 -40.01 2.45
CA GLY A 366 -1.74 -39.60 1.25
C GLY A 366 -0.61 -38.59 1.55
N VAL A 367 -0.89 -37.60 2.39
CA VAL A 367 0.09 -36.59 2.81
C VAL A 367 1.18 -37.20 3.68
N ALA A 368 0.83 -38.12 4.60
CA ALA A 368 1.82 -38.81 5.45
C ALA A 368 2.77 -39.68 4.62
N ALA A 369 2.27 -40.39 3.59
CA ALA A 369 3.11 -41.18 2.70
C ALA A 369 4.08 -40.32 1.88
N LEU A 370 3.63 -39.14 1.43
CA LEU A 370 4.49 -38.20 0.68
C LEU A 370 5.63 -37.66 1.55
N PHE A 371 5.32 -37.30 2.82
CA PHE A 371 6.33 -36.84 3.76
C PHE A 371 7.38 -37.93 4.09
N LEU A 372 6.93 -39.18 4.21
CA LEU A 372 7.86 -40.29 4.47
C LEU A 372 8.83 -40.55 3.32
N VAL A 373 8.36 -40.43 2.06
CA VAL A 373 9.21 -40.55 0.86
C VAL A 373 10.22 -39.39 0.79
N LEU A 374 9.81 -38.16 1.12
CA LEU A 374 10.70 -37.01 1.14
C LEU A 374 11.77 -37.10 2.24
N ILE A 375 11.43 -37.62 3.42
CA ILE A 375 12.37 -37.82 4.51
C ILE A 375 13.39 -38.92 4.15
N LEU A 376 12.95 -40.05 3.56
CA LEU A 376 13.83 -41.12 3.13
C LEU A 376 14.74 -40.67 1.98
N GLY A 377 14.23 -39.83 1.06
CA GLY A 377 15.03 -39.20 0.00
C GLY A 377 16.12 -38.26 0.56
N ALA A 378 15.78 -37.44 1.55
CA ALA A 378 16.73 -36.54 2.21
C ALA A 378 17.83 -37.30 2.98
N ILE A 379 17.46 -38.40 3.66
CA ILE A 379 18.43 -39.28 4.35
C ILE A 379 19.36 -39.97 3.34
N GLY A 380 18.83 -40.41 2.19
CA GLY A 380 19.63 -41.03 1.12
C GLY A 380 20.65 -40.04 0.53
N ILE A 381 20.26 -38.81 0.27
CA ILE A 381 21.14 -37.75 -0.23
C ILE A 381 22.21 -37.40 0.83
N TRP A 382 21.84 -37.31 2.11
CA TRP A 382 22.77 -37.02 3.21
C TRP A 382 23.80 -38.17 3.41
N ALA A 383 23.38 -39.42 3.26
CA ALA A 383 24.28 -40.58 3.33
C ALA A 383 25.24 -40.66 2.13
N ALA A 384 24.77 -40.27 0.93
CA ALA A 384 25.62 -40.25 -0.28
C ALA A 384 26.69 -39.15 -0.23
N THR A 385 26.38 -38.00 0.36
CA THR A 385 27.32 -36.87 0.49
C THR A 385 28.35 -37.05 1.60
N LYS A 386 28.19 -38.03 2.51
CA LYS A 386 29.15 -38.32 3.59
C LYS A 386 30.27 -39.29 3.18
N ASN A 387 30.19 -39.94 2.03
CA ASN A 387 31.13 -40.99 1.65
C ASN A 387 32.33 -40.53 0.80
N ASP A 388 32.44 -39.23 0.46
CA ASP A 388 33.51 -38.68 -0.37
C ASP A 388 34.52 -37.80 0.39
N SER A 389 34.93 -38.21 1.60
CA SER A 389 35.97 -37.50 2.34
C SER A 389 37.04 -38.47 2.86
N ARG A 390 37.70 -39.19 1.96
CA ARG A 390 39.00 -39.82 2.23
C ARG A 390 39.74 -39.97 0.91
N LEU A 391 40.64 -39.05 0.61
CA LEU A 391 41.84 -39.30 -0.23
C LEU A 391 42.90 -38.24 0.08
N ASP A 392 43.92 -38.72 0.74
CA ASP A 392 45.35 -38.53 0.64
C ASP A 392 45.98 -37.17 0.35
N ALA A 393 46.83 -36.78 1.30
CA ALA A 393 47.87 -35.76 1.15
C ALA A 393 48.98 -36.26 0.22
N PRO A 394 49.50 -35.49 -0.72
CA PRO A 394 50.77 -35.72 -1.36
C PRO A 394 51.90 -34.91 -0.72
N LYS A 395 53.01 -35.61 -0.60
CA LYS A 395 54.31 -35.24 -0.04
C LYS A 395 54.94 -34.03 -0.75
N THR A 396 55.60 -33.21 0.05
CA THR A 396 56.63 -32.24 -0.30
C THR A 396 57.68 -32.80 -1.23
N THR A 397 57.94 -32.12 -2.34
CA THR A 397 59.19 -32.21 -3.06
C THR A 397 59.66 -30.83 -3.48
N THR A 398 60.75 -30.39 -2.86
CA THR A 398 61.52 -29.19 -3.14
C THR A 398 62.25 -29.36 -4.47
N PHE A 399 62.07 -28.44 -5.42
CA PHE A 399 63.04 -28.21 -6.49
C PHE A 399 63.22 -26.67 -6.66
N THR A 400 64.44 -26.27 -6.37
CA THR A 400 65.03 -24.97 -6.73
C THR A 400 65.47 -25.02 -8.18
N THR A 401 65.00 -24.09 -9.02
CA THR A 401 65.82 -23.64 -10.17
C THR A 401 65.38 -22.25 -10.62
N THR A 402 66.30 -21.37 -10.65
CA THR A 402 66.35 -20.01 -11.18
C THR A 402 66.18 -19.97 -12.68
N THR A 403 65.42 -19.06 -13.26
CA THR A 403 65.79 -18.32 -14.50
C THR A 403 64.71 -17.27 -14.86
N THR A 404 65.07 -16.03 -14.75
CA THR A 404 64.85 -14.79 -15.60
C THR A 404 63.61 -14.69 -16.47
N ALA A 405 62.84 -13.64 -16.14
CA ALA A 405 61.94 -12.66 -16.79
C ALA A 405 61.52 -12.86 -18.28
N PRO A 406 60.39 -12.27 -18.75
CA PRO A 406 60.06 -10.85 -18.55
C PRO A 406 58.63 -10.55 -18.10
N ALA A 407 58.47 -9.33 -17.58
CA ALA A 407 57.26 -8.70 -17.07
C ALA A 407 56.15 -8.65 -18.10
N THR A 408 54.96 -9.16 -17.70
CA THR A 408 53.71 -8.75 -18.31
C THR A 408 52.93 -8.02 -17.22
N THR A 409 52.85 -6.70 -17.36
CA THR A 409 52.10 -5.77 -16.55
C THR A 409 50.62 -6.07 -16.72
N THR A 410 50.02 -6.75 -15.76
CA THR A 410 48.55 -6.78 -15.64
C THR A 410 48.13 -5.52 -14.92
N THR A 411 47.77 -4.52 -15.68
CA THR A 411 47.19 -3.26 -15.21
C THR A 411 45.86 -3.58 -14.55
N SER A 412 45.79 -3.44 -13.23
CA SER A 412 44.54 -3.32 -12.50
C SER A 412 43.83 -2.07 -13.02
N PRO A 413 42.49 -2.07 -13.19
CA PRO A 413 41.78 -0.89 -13.62
C PRO A 413 41.98 0.25 -12.58
N PRO A 414 42.15 1.51 -13.02
CA PRO A 414 42.38 2.63 -12.11
C PRO A 414 41.18 2.81 -11.20
N SER A 415 41.39 2.71 -9.90
CA SER A 415 40.45 3.12 -8.89
C SER A 415 40.11 4.60 -9.08
N THR A 416 38.86 4.90 -9.35
CA THR A 416 38.35 6.25 -9.60
C THR A 416 38.68 7.14 -8.36
N PRO A 417 39.13 8.39 -8.51
CA PRO A 417 39.51 9.27 -7.40
C PRO A 417 38.42 9.47 -6.33
N LEU A 418 37.16 9.31 -6.71
CA LEU A 418 35.99 9.36 -5.83
C LEU A 418 35.95 8.21 -4.80
N THR A 419 36.39 7.01 -5.17
CA THR A 419 36.37 5.83 -4.28
C THR A 419 37.41 5.94 -3.18
N SER A 420 38.59 6.50 -3.46
CA SER A 420 39.65 6.69 -2.47
C SER A 420 39.29 7.75 -1.42
N ALA A 421 38.65 8.85 -1.83
CA ALA A 421 38.17 9.89 -0.92
C ALA A 421 37.02 9.38 -0.01
N ALA A 422 36.09 8.63 -0.56
CA ALA A 422 34.99 8.01 0.20
C ALA A 422 35.53 6.99 1.21
N GLN A 423 36.55 6.23 0.84
CA GLN A 423 37.21 5.26 1.73
C GLN A 423 37.95 5.96 2.88
N ALA A 424 38.71 7.02 2.60
CA ALA A 424 39.36 7.82 3.62
C ALA A 424 38.35 8.44 4.58
N ARG A 425 37.23 8.96 4.09
CA ARG A 425 36.12 9.46 4.89
C ARG A 425 35.53 8.36 5.78
N LEU A 426 35.22 7.18 5.25
CA LEU A 426 34.68 6.08 6.05
C LEU A 426 35.65 5.70 7.17
N MET A 427 36.96 5.55 6.85
CA MET A 427 37.98 5.21 7.84
C MET A 427 38.10 6.23 8.99
N SER A 428 37.88 7.52 8.73
CA SER A 428 37.89 8.58 9.77
C SER A 428 36.63 8.60 10.65
N LEU A 429 35.56 7.89 10.26
CA LEU A 429 34.29 7.80 10.97
C LEU A 429 34.13 6.50 11.76
N LEU A 430 35.14 5.61 11.73
CA LEU A 430 35.07 4.34 12.46
C LEU A 430 35.20 4.59 13.98
N PRO A 431 34.52 3.79 14.82
CA PRO A 431 34.71 3.77 16.25
C PRO A 431 36.18 3.52 16.62
N SER A 432 36.61 4.01 17.77
CA SER A 432 37.96 3.73 18.29
C SER A 432 38.21 2.25 18.63
N GLY A 433 39.43 1.86 18.94
CA GLY A 433 39.80 0.51 19.36
C GLY A 433 40.16 -0.46 18.22
N TYR A 434 40.23 0.01 16.98
CA TYR A 434 40.76 -0.78 15.87
C TYR A 434 42.22 -0.41 15.61
N ALA A 435 43.13 -1.38 15.79
CA ALA A 435 44.55 -1.18 15.51
C ALA A 435 44.78 -0.92 14.00
N PRO A 436 45.83 -0.18 13.63
CA PRO A 436 46.18 0.08 12.23
C PRO A 436 46.25 -1.25 11.42
N GLY A 437 45.54 -1.30 10.27
CA GLY A 437 45.50 -2.45 9.43
C GLY A 437 44.47 -3.54 9.81
N THR A 438 43.77 -3.40 10.94
CA THR A 438 42.68 -4.32 11.34
C THR A 438 41.44 -4.15 10.48
N CYS A 439 41.19 -2.94 9.96
CA CYS A 439 40.10 -2.65 9.03
C CYS A 439 40.63 -2.61 7.59
N THR A 440 40.07 -3.39 6.73
CA THR A 440 40.44 -3.52 5.31
C THR A 440 39.24 -3.21 4.41
N PRO A 441 39.48 -2.62 3.22
CA PRO A 441 38.42 -2.42 2.23
C PRO A 441 37.75 -3.76 1.87
N ASP A 442 36.41 -3.73 1.81
CA ASP A 442 35.67 -4.91 1.34
C ASP A 442 35.63 -4.91 -0.19
N SER A 443 36.11 -5.97 -0.81
CA SER A 443 36.07 -6.16 -2.25
C SER A 443 34.65 -6.30 -2.80
N GLN A 444 33.68 -6.64 -1.93
CA GLN A 444 32.24 -6.69 -2.22
C GLN A 444 31.52 -5.75 -1.25
N PRO A 445 31.37 -4.47 -1.61
CA PRO A 445 30.72 -3.50 -0.75
C PRO A 445 29.32 -3.96 -0.32
N MET A 446 28.91 -3.54 0.88
CA MET A 446 27.55 -3.75 1.35
C MET A 446 26.54 -3.23 0.33
N PRO A 447 25.37 -3.87 0.17
CA PRO A 447 24.37 -3.48 -0.82
C PRO A 447 24.01 -1.99 -0.74
N GLY A 448 24.29 -1.25 -1.82
CA GLY A 448 24.01 0.19 -1.92
C GLY A 448 25.07 1.11 -1.28
N ALA A 449 26.10 0.58 -0.64
CA ALA A 449 27.20 1.39 -0.11
C ALA A 449 28.13 1.87 -1.23
N VAL A 450 28.65 3.10 -1.09
CA VAL A 450 29.70 3.65 -1.96
C VAL A 450 31.02 2.91 -1.72
N VAL A 451 31.33 2.67 -0.45
CA VAL A 451 32.49 1.90 0.02
C VAL A 451 32.11 1.17 1.31
N SER A 452 32.77 0.03 1.55
CA SER A 452 32.63 -0.73 2.80
C SER A 452 34.00 -1.19 3.28
N VAL A 453 34.12 -1.37 4.61
CA VAL A 453 35.28 -1.94 5.24
C VAL A 453 34.87 -3.09 6.15
N LYS A 454 35.72 -4.11 6.25
CA LYS A 454 35.62 -5.19 7.22
C LYS A 454 36.75 -5.03 8.25
N CYS A 455 36.37 -5.08 9.53
CA CYS A 455 37.28 -4.95 10.65
C CYS A 455 37.32 -6.25 11.44
N GLY A 456 38.51 -6.62 11.90
CA GLY A 456 38.73 -7.72 12.83
C GLY A 456 38.38 -7.32 14.26
N GLN A 457 39.06 -7.97 15.24
CA GLN A 457 38.84 -7.77 16.67
C GLN A 457 39.07 -6.31 17.08
N ASN A 458 38.11 -5.71 17.75
CA ASN A 458 38.29 -4.45 18.45
C ASN A 458 38.97 -4.69 19.80
N THR A 459 39.90 -3.85 20.18
CA THR A 459 40.74 -4.02 21.39
C THR A 459 40.16 -3.38 22.64
N ASP A 460 39.10 -2.58 22.51
CA ASP A 460 38.46 -1.92 23.66
C ASP A 460 37.65 -2.92 24.49
N PRO A 461 37.39 -2.64 25.77
CA PRO A 461 36.62 -3.49 26.64
C PRO A 461 35.24 -3.82 26.04
N ASN A 462 34.85 -5.08 25.98
CA ASN A 462 33.64 -5.59 25.35
C ASN A 462 33.56 -5.38 23.82
N GLY A 463 34.67 -4.99 23.19
CA GLY A 463 34.73 -4.72 21.76
C GLY A 463 34.37 -5.95 20.90
N PRO A 464 33.74 -5.74 19.74
CA PRO A 464 33.28 -6.82 18.87
C PRO A 464 34.44 -7.62 18.28
N ARG A 465 34.22 -8.91 18.05
CA ARG A 465 35.18 -9.78 17.37
C ARG A 465 35.34 -9.44 15.90
N SER A 466 34.27 -9.02 15.27
CA SER A 466 34.26 -8.58 13.88
C SER A 466 33.26 -7.46 13.69
N ALA A 467 33.55 -6.57 12.75
CA ALA A 467 32.66 -5.52 12.34
C ALA A 467 32.70 -5.29 10.83
N ALA A 468 31.62 -4.75 10.32
CA ALA A 468 31.57 -4.25 8.96
C ALA A 468 30.90 -2.86 8.96
N PHE A 469 31.48 -1.94 8.21
CA PHE A 469 30.99 -0.57 8.10
C PHE A 469 30.82 -0.20 6.63
N GLY A 470 29.73 0.51 6.30
CA GLY A 470 29.47 1.01 4.96
C GLY A 470 29.14 2.49 4.96
N LEU A 471 29.69 3.23 4.00
CA LEU A 471 29.34 4.63 3.73
C LEU A 471 28.35 4.67 2.58
N TYR A 472 27.24 5.36 2.79
CA TYR A 472 26.14 5.42 1.82
C TYR A 472 26.07 6.78 1.12
N PRO A 473 25.57 6.84 -0.14
CA PRO A 473 25.53 8.09 -0.91
C PRO A 473 24.51 9.08 -0.34
N ASP A 474 23.43 8.57 0.25
CA ASP A 474 22.33 9.36 0.78
C ASP A 474 21.58 8.61 1.89
N LEU A 475 20.67 9.29 2.56
CA LEU A 475 19.87 8.76 3.65
C LEU A 475 18.97 7.61 3.20
N ALA A 476 18.43 7.67 1.99
CA ALA A 476 17.51 6.64 1.48
C ALA A 476 18.25 5.31 1.25
N ALA A 477 19.48 5.36 0.71
CA ALA A 477 20.33 4.19 0.54
C ALA A 477 20.74 3.58 1.90
N LEU A 478 21.07 4.41 2.89
CA LEU A 478 21.41 3.99 4.25
C LEU A 478 20.23 3.27 4.93
N GLN A 479 19.04 3.86 4.89
CA GLN A 479 17.83 3.29 5.49
C GLN A 479 17.41 1.99 4.81
N LYS A 480 17.54 1.93 3.48
CA LYS A 480 17.30 0.70 2.70
C LYS A 480 18.25 -0.42 3.13
N ALA A 481 19.52 -0.12 3.32
CA ALA A 481 20.50 -1.10 3.78
C ALA A 481 20.16 -1.59 5.20
N PHE A 482 19.87 -0.69 6.14
CA PHE A 482 19.48 -1.05 7.50
C PHE A 482 18.26 -1.99 7.50
N THR A 483 17.21 -1.66 6.75
CA THR A 483 16.01 -2.49 6.62
C THR A 483 16.30 -3.86 5.99
N GLY A 484 17.16 -3.89 4.96
CA GLY A 484 17.59 -5.13 4.31
C GLY A 484 18.35 -6.08 5.24
N PHE A 485 19.23 -5.53 6.08
CA PHE A 485 19.99 -6.33 7.03
C PHE A 485 19.15 -6.83 8.21
N ILE A 486 18.13 -6.10 8.67
CA ILE A 486 17.19 -6.56 9.72
C ILE A 486 16.57 -7.92 9.38
N GLY A 487 16.24 -8.17 8.11
CA GLY A 487 15.66 -9.44 7.66
C GLY A 487 16.62 -10.64 7.70
N THR A 488 17.91 -10.44 7.99
CA THR A 488 18.92 -11.50 7.94
C THR A 488 19.20 -12.18 9.28
N PHE A 489 18.66 -11.67 10.41
CA PHE A 489 18.86 -12.24 11.73
C PHE A 489 17.60 -12.16 12.60
N THR A 490 17.56 -12.98 13.66
CA THR A 490 16.45 -13.00 14.60
C THR A 490 16.54 -11.80 15.54
N ILE A 491 15.61 -10.86 15.42
CA ILE A 491 15.54 -9.67 16.28
C ILE A 491 15.20 -10.09 17.71
N VAL A 492 15.90 -9.48 18.67
CA VAL A 492 15.62 -9.56 20.11
C VAL A 492 15.64 -8.16 20.70
N SER A 493 15.00 -7.96 21.85
CA SER A 493 15.06 -6.67 22.56
C SER A 493 16.50 -6.31 22.89
N CYS A 494 16.87 -5.04 22.70
CA CYS A 494 18.18 -4.56 23.12
C CYS A 494 18.29 -4.56 24.67
N PRO A 495 19.50 -4.65 25.22
CA PRO A 495 19.73 -4.62 26.64
C PRO A 495 19.07 -3.45 27.35
N GLY A 496 18.51 -3.71 28.55
CA GLY A 496 17.72 -2.72 29.30
C GLY A 496 16.27 -2.60 28.83
N GLY A 497 15.75 -3.60 28.08
CA GLY A 497 14.35 -3.62 27.61
C GLY A 497 14.04 -2.61 26.50
N LYS A 498 15.08 -2.12 25.81
CA LYS A 498 14.91 -1.15 24.73
C LYS A 498 14.38 -1.81 23.46
N ALA A 499 13.60 -1.06 22.68
CA ALA A 499 13.05 -1.51 21.41
C ALA A 499 14.16 -1.91 20.42
N SER A 500 13.90 -2.96 19.63
CA SER A 500 14.75 -3.42 18.54
C SER A 500 13.86 -3.90 17.38
N PRO A 501 13.91 -3.28 16.19
CA PRO A 501 14.64 -2.03 15.92
C PRO A 501 14.09 -0.84 16.70
N GLY A 502 14.96 0.11 17.03
CA GLY A 502 14.62 1.35 17.72
C GLY A 502 15.47 2.52 17.23
N THR A 503 15.16 3.72 17.67
CA THR A 503 15.97 4.92 17.40
C THR A 503 17.00 5.12 18.50
N TRP A 504 18.13 5.77 18.15
CA TRP A 504 19.14 6.10 19.13
C TRP A 504 19.55 7.58 19.01
N TRP A 505 20.06 8.13 20.13
CA TRP A 505 20.50 9.52 20.29
C TRP A 505 21.61 9.62 21.33
N HIS A 506 22.39 10.71 21.30
CA HIS A 506 23.33 10.97 22.36
C HIS A 506 22.63 11.35 23.66
N THR A 507 23.14 10.84 24.78
CA THR A 507 22.60 11.14 26.13
C THR A 507 22.59 12.64 26.45
N GLN A 508 23.50 13.40 25.83
CA GLN A 508 23.63 14.85 26.00
C GLN A 508 22.60 15.66 25.20
N ASP A 509 22.04 15.08 24.10
CA ASP A 509 20.98 15.68 23.30
C ASP A 509 19.93 14.63 22.90
N PRO A 510 19.00 14.32 23.82
CA PRO A 510 17.97 13.33 23.56
C PRO A 510 16.89 13.80 22.57
N SER A 511 16.91 15.06 22.14
CA SER A 511 15.97 15.60 21.15
C SER A 511 16.38 15.30 19.72
N THR A 512 17.66 15.02 19.47
CA THR A 512 18.21 14.74 18.14
C THR A 512 18.38 13.24 17.91
N ILE A 513 17.52 12.65 17.08
CA ILE A 513 17.66 11.25 16.65
C ILE A 513 18.83 11.17 15.66
N LEU A 514 19.80 10.31 15.96
CA LEU A 514 21.00 10.11 15.13
C LEU A 514 20.86 8.97 14.15
N GLY A 515 19.93 8.03 14.39
CA GLY A 515 19.69 6.91 13.50
C GLY A 515 18.88 5.79 14.14
N GLN A 516 19.03 4.60 13.58
CA GLN A 516 18.35 3.38 14.01
C GLN A 516 19.33 2.39 14.61
N LEU A 517 18.85 1.57 15.54
CA LEU A 517 19.60 0.52 16.23
C LEU A 517 18.78 -0.76 16.23
N ALA A 518 19.40 -1.90 15.94
CA ALA A 518 18.78 -3.20 16.08
C ALA A 518 19.72 -4.20 16.75
N CYS A 519 19.15 -5.03 17.61
CA CYS A 519 19.80 -6.11 18.33
C CYS A 519 19.21 -7.44 17.89
N GLY A 520 20.03 -8.48 17.72
CA GLY A 520 19.55 -9.78 17.32
C GLY A 520 20.59 -10.88 17.41
N ASN A 521 20.20 -12.07 16.95
CA ASN A 521 21.07 -13.23 16.84
C ASN A 521 21.11 -13.71 15.39
N TYR A 522 22.30 -13.96 14.89
CA TYR A 522 22.53 -14.60 13.60
C TYR A 522 22.66 -16.13 13.79
N LYS A 523 22.99 -16.87 12.75
CA LYS A 523 23.17 -18.32 12.79
C LYS A 523 23.97 -18.77 14.03
N ASP A 524 23.63 -19.92 14.58
CA ASP A 524 24.24 -20.48 15.80
C ASP A 524 24.15 -19.59 17.05
N ASN A 525 23.09 -18.75 17.11
CA ASN A 525 22.84 -17.85 18.22
C ASN A 525 23.99 -16.86 18.49
N GLU A 526 24.65 -16.39 17.41
CA GLU A 526 25.71 -15.39 17.51
C GLU A 526 25.07 -14.00 17.71
N PRO A 527 25.39 -13.30 18.81
CA PRO A 527 24.83 -11.97 19.06
C PRO A 527 25.37 -10.95 18.06
N GLN A 528 24.47 -10.18 17.52
CA GLN A 528 24.77 -9.10 16.58
C GLN A 528 24.04 -7.81 16.98
N LEU A 529 24.70 -6.70 16.69
CA LEU A 529 24.13 -5.37 16.82
C LEU A 529 24.43 -4.59 15.56
N MET A 530 23.43 -3.89 15.04
CA MET A 530 23.58 -3.02 13.88
C MET A 530 22.95 -1.65 14.16
N TRP A 531 23.53 -0.61 13.54
CA TRP A 531 23.00 0.75 13.64
C TRP A 531 23.26 1.54 12.37
N SER A 532 22.44 2.56 12.14
CA SER A 532 22.70 3.61 11.18
C SER A 532 23.06 4.90 11.92
N ASN A 533 23.95 5.71 11.32
CA ASN A 533 24.12 7.11 11.70
C ASN A 533 23.71 7.97 10.51
N GLU A 534 22.59 8.66 10.64
CA GLU A 534 21.93 9.38 9.55
C GLU A 534 22.65 10.71 9.22
N GLN A 535 23.42 11.27 10.16
CA GLN A 535 24.21 12.48 9.93
C GLN A 535 25.48 12.21 9.12
N THR A 536 26.14 11.08 9.40
CA THR A 536 27.40 10.69 8.74
C THR A 536 27.18 9.81 7.52
N LEU A 537 25.96 9.26 7.35
CA LEU A 537 25.55 8.28 6.34
C LEU A 537 26.34 6.96 6.48
N VAL A 538 26.65 6.55 7.70
CA VAL A 538 27.38 5.32 8.02
C VAL A 538 26.43 4.26 8.58
N PHE A 539 26.55 3.05 8.07
CA PHE A 539 25.96 1.85 8.64
C PHE A 539 27.04 1.03 9.32
N GLY A 540 26.78 0.58 10.55
CA GLY A 540 27.64 -0.30 11.31
C GLY A 540 26.94 -1.61 11.66
N LEU A 541 27.65 -2.72 11.51
CA LEU A 541 27.25 -4.06 11.92
C LEU A 541 28.38 -4.68 12.72
N VAL A 542 28.09 -5.12 13.94
CA VAL A 542 29.07 -5.81 14.78
C VAL A 542 28.53 -7.16 15.22
N ALA A 543 29.44 -8.14 15.26
CA ALA A 543 29.16 -9.48 15.69
C ALA A 543 30.18 -9.94 16.74
N GLY A 544 29.73 -10.80 17.66
CA GLY A 544 30.63 -11.16 18.69
C GLY A 544 30.34 -12.43 19.49
N LYS A 545 30.95 -13.54 19.20
CA LYS A 545 31.26 -14.55 20.19
C LYS A 545 32.77 -14.45 20.49
N PRO A 546 33.23 -14.47 21.75
CA PRO A 546 32.49 -14.85 22.97
C PRO A 546 31.66 -13.73 23.64
N GLN A 547 31.63 -12.49 23.13
CA GLN A 547 30.88 -11.41 23.73
C GLN A 547 29.37 -11.69 23.71
N THR A 548 28.69 -11.27 24.76
CA THR A 548 27.23 -11.31 24.82
C THR A 548 26.63 -10.07 24.17
N LEU A 549 25.33 -10.11 23.86
CA LEU A 549 24.62 -8.94 23.32
C LEU A 549 24.71 -7.72 24.26
N ASP A 550 24.67 -7.94 25.59
CA ASP A 550 24.82 -6.87 26.60
C ASP A 550 26.20 -6.22 26.53
N GLN A 551 27.27 -7.00 26.31
CA GLN A 551 28.62 -6.50 26.16
C GLN A 551 28.79 -5.71 24.86
N LEU A 552 28.27 -6.22 23.73
CA LEU A 552 28.26 -5.47 22.46
C LEU A 552 27.50 -4.15 22.56
N TYR A 553 26.35 -4.18 23.23
CA TYR A 553 25.54 -2.99 23.44
C TYR A 553 26.26 -1.93 24.30
N LYS A 554 26.94 -2.35 25.38
CA LYS A 554 27.75 -1.44 26.22
C LYS A 554 28.91 -0.83 25.45
N TRP A 555 29.62 -1.65 24.64
CA TRP A 555 30.66 -1.14 23.76
C TRP A 555 30.10 -0.13 22.76
N TRP A 556 29.03 -0.46 22.06
CA TRP A 556 28.39 0.44 21.11
C TRP A 556 27.97 1.75 21.78
N ALA A 557 27.33 1.73 22.93
CA ALA A 557 26.85 2.91 23.64
C ALA A 557 27.99 3.84 24.14
N SER A 558 29.22 3.34 24.22
CA SER A 558 30.41 4.16 24.57
C SER A 558 31.16 4.71 23.35
N HIS A 559 30.77 4.30 22.13
CA HIS A 559 31.46 4.62 20.87
C HIS A 559 30.55 5.25 19.80
N SER A 560 29.26 5.38 20.07
CA SER A 560 28.25 5.95 19.15
C SER A 560 27.81 7.35 19.57
#